data_2777d37525477c9801f25ce9fe227f51
#
_entry.id   2777d37525477c9801f25ce9fe227f51
#
_cell.length_a   1.000
_cell.length_b   1.000
_cell.length_c   1.000
_cell.angle_alpha   90.00
_cell.angle_beta   90.00
_cell.angle_gamma   90.00
#
_symmetry.space_group_name_H-M   'P 1'
#
loop_
_entity.id
_entity.type
_entity.pdbx_description
1 polymer ?
#
loop_
_entity_poly.entity_id
_entity_poly.type
_entity_poly.pdbx_seq_one_letter_code
_entity_poly.pdbx_strand_id
1 'polypeptide(L)'
;MPQNDKDRFVSRGGIKLQTALDQFKIDVRNKVVLDVGSSTGGFVDCLLQNNAKKVYSVDTAYGELAWKLRNDPKVVVMERTNVLFPDTWKVGFDSFQVDIVTIDAGWTRLELVLPVVKKFLKPDGLIIALLKPHYEADKRDLVKGVLPSEVAERVKEEVIKRVQGLGFKVQSVIDSPILGGAGNREYLLNLTFSRG
;
A
#
# COMPACT_ATOMS: atom_id res chain seq x y z
N MET A 1 19.23 -24.46 2.86
CA MET A 1 18.67 -24.25 1.52
C MET A 1 18.07 -22.86 1.51
N PRO A 2 18.31 -21.98 0.54
CA PRO A 2 17.63 -20.72 0.48
C PRO A 2 16.13 -20.98 0.35
N GLN A 3 15.33 -20.48 1.30
CA GLN A 3 13.88 -20.50 1.20
C GLN A 3 13.50 -19.81 -0.11
N ASN A 4 12.66 -20.46 -0.89
CA ASN A 4 12.14 -19.87 -2.11
C ASN A 4 11.34 -18.62 -1.70
N ASP A 5 11.74 -17.42 -2.16
CA ASP A 5 11.09 -16.15 -1.77
C ASP A 5 9.57 -16.16 -1.95
N LYS A 6 9.06 -17.11 -2.76
CA LYS A 6 7.61 -17.30 -2.98
C LYS A 6 6.86 -17.80 -1.75
N ASP A 7 7.54 -18.49 -0.82
CA ASP A 7 6.91 -19.10 0.36
C ASP A 7 7.16 -18.30 1.65
N ARG A 8 7.88 -17.19 1.54
CA ARG A 8 8.25 -16.36 2.69
C ARG A 8 7.04 -15.64 3.30
N PHE A 9 6.12 -15.17 2.48
CA PHE A 9 4.95 -14.40 2.89
C PHE A 9 3.65 -15.09 2.50
N VAL A 10 2.54 -14.74 3.15
CA VAL A 10 1.20 -15.30 2.84
C VAL A 10 0.74 -15.00 1.41
N SER A 11 1.31 -13.99 0.76
CA SER A 11 1.09 -13.70 -0.65
C SER A 11 2.29 -12.96 -1.26
N ARG A 12 2.32 -12.89 -2.59
CA ARG A 12 3.36 -12.19 -3.36
C ARG A 12 3.49 -10.69 -3.02
N GLY A 13 2.43 -10.10 -2.44
CA GLY A 13 2.47 -8.71 -1.96
C GLY A 13 3.62 -8.46 -1.00
N GLY A 14 3.92 -9.43 -0.11
CA GLY A 14 5.03 -9.30 0.84
C GLY A 14 6.39 -9.08 0.18
N ILE A 15 6.63 -9.69 -0.98
CA ILE A 15 7.88 -9.49 -1.74
C ILE A 15 7.98 -8.03 -2.24
N LYS A 16 6.88 -7.45 -2.70
CA LYS A 16 6.83 -6.05 -3.16
C LYS A 16 7.19 -5.11 -2.02
N LEU A 17 6.52 -5.25 -0.87
CA LEU A 17 6.78 -4.39 0.28
C LEU A 17 8.19 -4.58 0.82
N GLN A 18 8.69 -5.83 0.93
CA GLN A 18 10.06 -6.08 1.38
C GLN A 18 11.08 -5.35 0.50
N THR A 19 10.90 -5.42 -0.84
CA THR A 19 11.76 -4.69 -1.77
C THR A 19 11.71 -3.17 -1.55
N ALA A 20 10.51 -2.63 -1.28
CA ALA A 20 10.37 -1.20 -0.96
C ALA A 20 11.11 -0.83 0.33
N LEU A 21 10.95 -1.63 1.39
CA LEU A 21 11.64 -1.39 2.67
C LEU A 21 13.16 -1.39 2.50
N ASP A 22 13.69 -2.37 1.76
CA ASP A 22 15.12 -2.53 1.54
C ASP A 22 15.70 -1.39 0.68
N GLN A 23 15.06 -1.06 -0.43
CA GLN A 23 15.56 -0.05 -1.37
C GLN A 23 15.37 1.39 -0.85
N PHE A 24 14.25 1.67 -0.18
CA PHE A 24 14.00 2.98 0.42
C PHE A 24 14.70 3.14 1.77
N LYS A 25 15.31 2.07 2.31
CA LYS A 25 15.94 2.03 3.64
C LYS A 25 15.00 2.44 4.77
N ILE A 26 13.75 1.96 4.69
CA ILE A 26 12.70 2.26 5.67
C ILE A 26 12.70 1.20 6.76
N ASP A 27 12.87 1.64 8.01
CA ASP A 27 12.79 0.79 9.19
C ASP A 27 11.39 0.85 9.81
N VAL A 28 10.70 -0.29 9.81
CA VAL A 28 9.35 -0.43 10.37
C VAL A 28 9.35 -0.99 11.79
N ARG A 29 10.51 -1.28 12.38
CA ARG A 29 10.60 -1.80 13.74
C ARG A 29 9.96 -0.84 14.74
N ASN A 30 9.11 -1.40 15.60
CA ASN A 30 8.36 -0.65 16.62
C ASN A 30 7.41 0.43 16.06
N LYS A 31 7.14 0.44 14.76
CA LYS A 31 6.22 1.38 14.11
C LYS A 31 4.78 0.88 14.15
N VAL A 32 3.84 1.81 14.22
CA VAL A 32 2.40 1.58 14.04
C VAL A 32 2.09 1.87 12.58
N VAL A 33 1.47 0.93 11.89
CA VAL A 33 1.23 0.99 10.45
C VAL A 33 -0.26 0.85 10.14
N LEU A 34 -0.75 1.64 9.18
CA LEU A 34 -2.06 1.46 8.54
C LEU A 34 -1.81 0.83 7.16
N ASP A 35 -2.33 -0.38 6.95
CA ASP A 35 -2.24 -1.09 5.67
C ASP A 35 -3.59 -1.04 4.97
N VAL A 36 -3.62 -0.45 3.79
CA VAL A 36 -4.82 -0.21 2.98
C VAL A 36 -4.83 -1.14 1.78
N GLY A 37 -5.87 -1.98 1.69
CA GLY A 37 -6.00 -3.02 0.67
C GLY A 37 -5.24 -4.28 1.06
N SER A 38 -5.46 -4.75 2.29
CA SER A 38 -4.67 -5.84 2.87
C SER A 38 -4.89 -7.20 2.19
N SER A 39 -6.09 -7.47 1.64
CA SER A 39 -6.46 -8.74 0.98
C SER A 39 -5.99 -9.95 1.80
N THR A 40 -5.21 -10.87 1.21
CA THR A 40 -4.65 -12.04 1.92
C THR A 40 -3.65 -11.65 3.02
N GLY A 41 -3.11 -10.43 3.01
CA GLY A 41 -2.23 -9.91 4.05
C GLY A 41 -0.73 -9.98 3.73
N GLY A 42 -0.35 -9.96 2.45
CA GLY A 42 1.07 -10.00 2.08
C GLY A 42 1.87 -8.85 2.67
N PHE A 43 1.34 -7.62 2.63
CA PHE A 43 1.98 -6.45 3.25
C PHE A 43 1.97 -6.55 4.77
N VAL A 44 0.85 -6.94 5.36
CA VAL A 44 0.73 -7.15 6.82
C VAL A 44 1.77 -8.16 7.33
N ASP A 45 1.91 -9.30 6.64
CA ASP A 45 2.89 -10.35 7.00
C ASP A 45 4.34 -9.82 6.90
N CYS A 46 4.65 -9.08 5.84
CA CYS A 46 5.95 -8.43 5.69
C CYS A 46 6.24 -7.45 6.84
N LEU A 47 5.29 -6.61 7.20
CA LEU A 47 5.42 -5.66 8.31
C LEU A 47 5.68 -6.36 9.65
N LEU A 48 4.94 -7.43 9.94
CA LEU A 48 5.12 -8.20 11.18
C LEU A 48 6.47 -8.90 11.23
N GLN A 49 6.92 -9.51 10.11
CA GLN A 49 8.24 -10.15 10.01
C GLN A 49 9.39 -9.12 10.18
N ASN A 50 9.15 -7.87 9.81
CA ASN A 50 10.08 -6.75 10.05
C ASN A 50 9.84 -6.05 11.40
N ASN A 51 9.14 -6.70 12.34
CA ASN A 51 8.93 -6.25 13.72
C ASN A 51 8.12 -4.95 13.86
N ALA A 52 7.14 -4.71 13.01
CA ALA A 52 6.15 -3.65 13.24
C ALA A 52 5.49 -3.86 14.62
N LYS A 53 5.21 -2.76 15.32
CA LYS A 53 4.58 -2.78 16.64
C LYS A 53 3.11 -3.15 16.53
N LYS A 54 2.41 -2.61 15.54
CA LYS A 54 0.98 -2.80 15.33
C LYS A 54 0.62 -2.49 13.88
N VAL A 55 -0.29 -3.27 13.31
CA VAL A 55 -0.79 -3.07 11.94
C VAL A 55 -2.32 -2.99 11.97
N TYR A 56 -2.87 -1.89 11.50
CA TYR A 56 -4.29 -1.74 11.19
C TYR A 56 -4.50 -2.20 9.75
N SER A 57 -5.15 -3.35 9.57
CA SER A 57 -5.36 -4.02 8.28
C SER A 57 -6.73 -3.66 7.74
N VAL A 58 -6.79 -2.74 6.77
CA VAL A 58 -8.05 -2.23 6.20
C VAL A 58 -8.32 -2.82 4.84
N ASP A 59 -9.50 -3.43 4.68
CA ASP A 59 -9.97 -3.95 3.39
C ASP A 59 -11.50 -3.88 3.27
N THR A 60 -11.99 -3.70 2.06
CA THR A 60 -13.43 -3.80 1.74
C THR A 60 -13.92 -5.25 1.69
N ALA A 61 -13.03 -6.19 1.42
CA ALA A 61 -13.31 -7.62 1.44
C ALA A 61 -13.57 -8.14 2.86
N TYR A 62 -14.07 -9.35 2.95
CA TYR A 62 -14.32 -10.05 4.21
C TYR A 62 -13.80 -11.49 4.14
N GLY A 63 -13.07 -11.90 5.17
CA GLY A 63 -12.58 -13.28 5.32
C GLY A 63 -11.35 -13.60 4.47
N GLU A 64 -10.75 -12.63 3.77
CA GLU A 64 -9.57 -12.86 2.93
C GLU A 64 -8.25 -12.88 3.70
N LEU A 65 -8.16 -12.12 4.79
CA LEU A 65 -6.92 -12.02 5.57
C LEU A 65 -6.55 -13.41 6.12
N ALA A 66 -5.32 -13.84 5.86
CA ALA A 66 -4.81 -15.15 6.27
C ALA A 66 -4.99 -15.38 7.77
N TRP A 67 -5.40 -16.61 8.15
CA TRP A 67 -5.74 -16.98 9.53
C TRP A 67 -4.67 -16.65 10.55
N LYS A 68 -3.39 -16.88 10.23
CA LYS A 68 -2.28 -16.57 11.12
C LYS A 68 -2.18 -15.07 11.46
N LEU A 69 -2.52 -14.19 10.49
CA LEU A 69 -2.46 -12.73 10.66
C LEU A 69 -3.68 -12.23 11.41
N ARG A 70 -4.84 -12.82 11.14
CA ARG A 70 -6.09 -12.50 11.83
C ARG A 70 -6.02 -12.73 13.34
N ASN A 71 -5.24 -13.73 13.76
CA ASN A 71 -5.07 -14.09 15.17
C ASN A 71 -3.80 -13.48 15.81
N ASP A 72 -3.02 -12.72 15.07
CA ASP A 72 -1.86 -12.04 15.64
C ASP A 72 -2.31 -10.83 16.50
N PRO A 73 -1.93 -10.74 17.79
CA PRO A 73 -2.35 -9.65 18.67
C PRO A 73 -1.85 -8.27 18.23
N LYS A 74 -0.90 -8.21 17.31
CA LYS A 74 -0.41 -6.96 16.72
C LYS A 74 -1.27 -6.48 15.55
N VAL A 75 -2.23 -7.27 15.07
CA VAL A 75 -3.08 -6.93 13.92
C VAL A 75 -4.47 -6.52 14.39
N VAL A 76 -4.89 -5.34 13.96
CA VAL A 76 -6.28 -4.89 14.08
C VAL A 76 -6.98 -5.10 12.76
N VAL A 77 -7.86 -6.07 12.69
CA VAL A 77 -8.58 -6.45 11.46
C VAL A 77 -9.76 -5.51 11.24
N MET A 78 -9.73 -4.80 10.12
CA MET A 78 -10.76 -3.83 9.71
C MET A 78 -11.29 -4.21 8.32
N GLU A 79 -11.99 -5.32 8.26
CA GLU A 79 -12.67 -5.80 7.04
C GLU A 79 -14.01 -5.11 6.83
N ARG A 80 -14.56 -5.23 5.59
CA ARG A 80 -15.76 -4.48 5.15
C ARG A 80 -15.64 -2.98 5.40
N THR A 81 -14.42 -2.48 5.30
CA THR A 81 -14.08 -1.11 5.65
C THR A 81 -13.49 -0.41 4.44
N ASN A 82 -14.18 0.61 3.96
CA ASN A 82 -13.68 1.42 2.85
C ASN A 82 -12.85 2.58 3.39
N VAL A 83 -11.60 2.67 2.94
CA VAL A 83 -10.67 3.72 3.36
C VAL A 83 -11.19 5.13 3.04
N LEU A 84 -11.98 5.29 1.99
CA LEU A 84 -12.52 6.58 1.58
C LEU A 84 -13.60 7.14 2.52
N PHE A 85 -14.17 6.30 3.39
CA PHE A 85 -15.23 6.69 4.33
C PHE A 85 -14.83 6.44 5.79
N PRO A 86 -13.78 7.12 6.29
CA PRO A 86 -13.20 6.84 7.61
C PRO A 86 -14.19 7.09 8.76
N ASP A 87 -15.17 7.97 8.60
CA ASP A 87 -16.21 8.22 9.60
C ASP A 87 -17.11 6.99 9.87
N THR A 88 -17.08 6.00 8.96
CA THR A 88 -17.83 4.73 9.10
C THR A 88 -17.02 3.64 9.80
N TRP A 89 -15.77 3.89 10.14
CA TRP A 89 -14.90 2.89 10.73
C TRP A 89 -15.33 2.56 12.16
N LYS A 90 -15.34 1.28 12.51
CA LYS A 90 -15.66 0.82 13.86
C LYS A 90 -14.64 1.24 14.91
N VAL A 91 -13.40 1.47 14.46
CA VAL A 91 -12.34 2.08 15.29
C VAL A 91 -12.45 3.58 15.09
N GLY A 92 -12.68 4.34 16.17
CA GLY A 92 -12.96 5.77 16.09
C GLY A 92 -11.87 6.52 15.30
N PHE A 93 -12.32 7.39 14.40
CA PHE A 93 -11.48 8.15 13.46
C PHE A 93 -10.37 8.95 14.16
N ASP A 94 -10.65 9.52 15.33
CA ASP A 94 -9.71 10.34 16.11
C ASP A 94 -8.85 9.52 17.08
N SER A 95 -8.98 8.18 17.04
CA SER A 95 -8.43 7.32 18.11
C SER A 95 -6.98 6.91 17.90
N PHE A 96 -6.40 7.07 16.70
CA PHE A 96 -5.01 6.65 16.46
C PHE A 96 -4.30 7.47 15.40
N GLN A 97 -3.00 7.58 15.57
CA GLN A 97 -2.06 8.07 14.56
C GLN A 97 -1.02 6.99 14.27
N VAL A 98 -0.62 6.90 13.02
CA VAL A 98 0.33 5.90 12.53
C VAL A 98 1.64 6.54 12.09
N ASP A 99 2.71 5.78 12.19
CA ASP A 99 4.03 6.20 11.72
C ASP A 99 4.15 6.03 10.20
N ILE A 100 3.50 4.99 9.66
CA ILE A 100 3.60 4.60 8.25
C ILE A 100 2.21 4.22 7.74
N VAL A 101 1.94 4.55 6.49
CA VAL A 101 0.82 3.97 5.73
C VAL A 101 1.39 3.16 4.57
N THR A 102 0.88 1.94 4.39
CA THR A 102 1.11 1.12 3.18
C THR A 102 -0.16 1.06 2.36
N ILE A 103 -0.08 1.13 1.03
CA ILE A 103 -1.23 1.13 0.14
C ILE A 103 -1.01 0.12 -0.98
N ASP A 104 -1.85 -0.91 -1.03
CA ASP A 104 -1.98 -1.86 -2.14
C ASP A 104 -3.45 -1.96 -2.59
N ALA A 105 -4.12 -0.83 -2.70
CA ALA A 105 -5.53 -0.78 -3.08
C ALA A 105 -5.71 -1.16 -4.56
N GLY A 106 -6.66 -2.07 -4.83
CA GLY A 106 -7.18 -2.31 -6.16
C GLY A 106 -8.32 -1.35 -6.48
N TRP A 107 -8.49 -0.99 -7.76
CA TRP A 107 -9.62 -0.22 -8.29
C TRP A 107 -9.77 1.22 -7.79
N THR A 108 -8.95 1.68 -6.85
CA THR A 108 -9.04 3.01 -6.29
C THR A 108 -7.78 3.81 -6.64
N ARG A 109 -7.96 4.97 -7.25
CA ARG A 109 -6.86 5.86 -7.62
C ARG A 109 -6.17 6.43 -6.39
N LEU A 110 -4.85 6.56 -6.43
CA LEU A 110 -4.07 7.09 -5.31
C LEU A 110 -4.50 8.52 -4.92
N GLU A 111 -4.89 9.33 -5.87
CA GLU A 111 -5.36 10.70 -5.62
C GLU A 111 -6.58 10.77 -4.69
N LEU A 112 -7.39 9.71 -4.61
CA LEU A 112 -8.53 9.64 -3.70
C LEU A 112 -8.14 9.12 -2.32
N VAL A 113 -7.20 8.19 -2.25
CA VAL A 113 -6.78 7.54 -0.99
C VAL A 113 -5.86 8.45 -0.18
N LEU A 114 -4.89 9.09 -0.84
CA LEU A 114 -3.83 9.85 -0.17
C LEU A 114 -4.33 10.97 0.74
N PRO A 115 -5.31 11.83 0.36
CA PRO A 115 -5.83 12.87 1.25
C PRO A 115 -6.51 12.31 2.51
N VAL A 116 -7.11 11.12 2.41
CA VAL A 116 -7.76 10.47 3.54
C VAL A 116 -6.72 9.92 4.51
N VAL A 117 -5.78 9.10 4.01
CA VAL A 117 -4.78 8.45 4.88
C VAL A 117 -3.81 9.44 5.52
N LYS A 118 -3.60 10.62 4.90
CA LYS A 118 -2.82 11.73 5.47
C LYS A 118 -3.33 12.14 6.85
N LYS A 119 -4.64 12.06 7.09
CA LYS A 119 -5.26 12.44 8.37
C LYS A 119 -4.82 11.55 9.53
N PHE A 120 -4.44 10.31 9.24
CA PHE A 120 -3.97 9.33 10.22
C PHE A 120 -2.46 9.35 10.45
N LEU A 121 -1.70 10.01 9.58
CA LEU A 121 -0.25 10.05 9.69
C LEU A 121 0.22 11.01 10.78
N LYS A 122 1.22 10.60 11.52
CA LYS A 122 2.03 11.50 12.36
C LYS A 122 2.72 12.57 11.51
N PRO A 123 3.17 13.68 12.10
CA PRO A 123 3.87 14.75 11.35
C PRO A 123 5.04 14.26 10.50
N ASP A 124 5.84 13.32 11.04
CA ASP A 124 7.01 12.74 10.38
C ASP A 124 6.69 11.38 9.70
N GLY A 125 5.41 11.09 9.52
CA GLY A 125 4.96 9.84 8.92
C GLY A 125 5.24 9.80 7.42
N LEU A 126 5.35 8.58 6.88
CA LEU A 126 5.55 8.34 5.45
C LEU A 126 4.53 7.36 4.89
N ILE A 127 4.43 7.34 3.57
CA ILE A 127 3.55 6.43 2.85
C ILE A 127 4.38 5.60 1.87
N ILE A 128 4.16 4.29 1.86
CA ILE A 128 4.63 3.39 0.79
C ILE A 128 3.41 2.98 -0.02
N ALA A 129 3.31 3.45 -1.26
CA ALA A 129 2.17 3.19 -2.11
C ALA A 129 2.56 2.33 -3.31
N LEU A 130 1.78 1.28 -3.57
CA LEU A 130 1.87 0.51 -4.81
C LEU A 130 1.02 1.20 -5.87
N LEU A 131 1.67 1.83 -6.83
CA LEU A 131 1.03 2.41 -8.00
C LEU A 131 0.79 1.33 -9.05
N LYS A 132 -0.45 1.19 -9.47
CA LYS A 132 -0.91 0.25 -10.49
C LYS A 132 -1.44 1.04 -11.69
N PRO A 133 -0.61 1.35 -12.69
CA PRO A 133 -0.99 2.24 -13.80
C PRO A 133 -2.26 1.80 -14.53
N HIS A 134 -2.53 0.49 -14.62
CA HIS A 134 -3.74 -0.03 -15.28
C HIS A 134 -5.05 0.30 -14.54
N TYR A 135 -5.01 0.73 -13.28
CA TYR A 135 -6.18 1.27 -12.55
C TYR A 135 -6.25 2.80 -12.60
N GLU A 136 -5.17 3.45 -12.99
CA GLU A 136 -5.07 4.91 -13.11
C GLU A 136 -5.37 5.42 -14.52
N ALA A 137 -5.12 4.56 -15.52
CA ALA A 137 -5.32 4.83 -16.96
C ALA A 137 -6.80 4.81 -17.37
N ASP A 138 -7.05 5.33 -18.55
CA ASP A 138 -8.34 5.11 -19.24
C ASP A 138 -8.44 3.64 -19.65
N LYS A 139 -9.63 3.05 -19.50
CA LYS A 139 -9.88 1.63 -19.88
C LYS A 139 -9.60 1.34 -21.35
N ARG A 140 -9.73 2.33 -22.24
CA ARG A 140 -9.43 2.20 -23.67
C ARG A 140 -7.95 1.99 -23.97
N ASP A 141 -7.07 2.34 -23.05
CA ASP A 141 -5.63 2.17 -23.20
C ASP A 141 -5.16 0.74 -22.89
N LEU A 142 -6.04 -0.11 -22.32
CA LEU A 142 -5.72 -1.48 -21.99
C LEU A 142 -5.91 -2.41 -23.20
N VAL A 143 -4.91 -3.24 -23.47
CA VAL A 143 -4.96 -4.31 -24.48
C VAL A 143 -5.12 -5.64 -23.77
N LYS A 144 -6.27 -6.28 -23.89
CA LYS A 144 -6.60 -7.54 -23.19
C LYS A 144 -6.35 -7.48 -21.66
N GLY A 145 -6.65 -6.33 -21.03
CA GLY A 145 -6.45 -6.13 -19.59
C GLY A 145 -5.03 -5.76 -19.17
N VAL A 146 -4.11 -5.63 -20.12
CA VAL A 146 -2.72 -5.22 -19.86
C VAL A 146 -2.47 -3.83 -20.44
N LEU A 147 -1.83 -2.99 -19.68
CA LEU A 147 -1.41 -1.67 -20.12
C LEU A 147 -0.03 -1.79 -20.83
N PRO A 148 0.13 -1.34 -22.08
CA PRO A 148 1.43 -1.33 -22.75
C PRO A 148 2.48 -0.58 -21.91
N SER A 149 3.71 -1.07 -21.92
CA SER A 149 4.78 -0.54 -21.04
C SER A 149 5.04 0.96 -21.20
N GLU A 150 5.00 1.48 -22.42
CA GLU A 150 5.18 2.91 -22.70
C GLU A 150 4.03 3.74 -22.12
N VAL A 151 2.80 3.20 -22.20
CA VAL A 151 1.62 3.84 -21.62
C VAL A 151 1.68 3.79 -20.09
N ALA A 152 2.12 2.66 -19.52
CA ALA A 152 2.30 2.52 -18.08
C ALA A 152 3.31 3.55 -17.53
N GLU A 153 4.40 3.78 -18.26
CA GLU A 153 5.41 4.78 -17.90
C GLU A 153 4.82 6.21 -17.92
N ARG A 154 4.11 6.56 -18.99
CA ARG A 154 3.43 7.86 -19.10
C ARG A 154 2.41 8.06 -17.96
N VAL A 155 1.58 7.06 -17.69
CA VAL A 155 0.58 7.13 -16.61
C VAL A 155 1.26 7.27 -15.25
N LYS A 156 2.36 6.58 -15.01
CA LYS A 156 3.17 6.76 -13.79
C LYS A 156 3.58 8.22 -13.61
N GLU A 157 4.12 8.86 -14.64
CA GLU A 157 4.54 10.27 -14.56
C GLU A 157 3.36 11.22 -14.30
N GLU A 158 2.21 10.94 -14.93
CA GLU A 158 0.98 11.71 -14.71
C GLU A 158 0.48 11.57 -13.26
N VAL A 159 0.50 10.35 -12.70
CA VAL A 159 0.12 10.10 -11.30
C VAL A 159 1.07 10.82 -10.35
N ILE A 160 2.37 10.75 -10.59
CA ILE A 160 3.37 11.46 -9.77
C ILE A 160 3.06 12.96 -9.73
N LYS A 161 2.78 13.58 -10.87
CA LYS A 161 2.41 15.00 -10.93
C LYS A 161 1.13 15.30 -10.15
N ARG A 162 0.09 14.45 -10.27
CA ARG A 162 -1.15 14.60 -9.50
C ARG A 162 -0.90 14.50 -7.99
N VAL A 163 -0.11 13.52 -7.56
CA VAL A 163 0.27 13.30 -6.15
C VAL A 163 1.03 14.52 -5.61
N GLN A 164 1.97 15.08 -6.38
CA GLN A 164 2.67 16.30 -6.01
C GLN A 164 1.73 17.51 -5.92
N GLY A 165 0.77 17.63 -6.82
CA GLY A 165 -0.28 18.65 -6.79
C GLY A 165 -1.17 18.60 -5.55
N LEU A 166 -1.29 17.44 -4.89
CA LEU A 166 -1.98 17.26 -3.60
C LEU A 166 -1.10 17.61 -2.38
N GLY A 167 0.11 18.11 -2.60
CA GLY A 167 1.05 18.51 -1.53
C GLY A 167 1.88 17.37 -0.94
N PHE A 168 1.95 16.23 -1.62
CA PHE A 168 2.88 15.15 -1.27
C PHE A 168 4.22 15.34 -1.98
N LYS A 169 5.29 14.93 -1.31
CA LYS A 169 6.63 14.83 -1.89
C LYS A 169 6.91 13.39 -2.25
N VAL A 170 7.21 13.12 -3.52
CA VAL A 170 7.68 11.81 -3.99
C VAL A 170 9.18 11.76 -3.74
N GLN A 171 9.59 11.01 -2.73
CA GLN A 171 11.00 10.88 -2.34
C GLN A 171 11.74 9.91 -3.25
N SER A 172 11.09 8.81 -3.62
CA SER A 172 11.66 7.75 -4.46
C SER A 172 10.56 6.98 -5.17
N VAL A 173 10.89 6.45 -6.33
CA VAL A 173 10.06 5.54 -7.11
C VAL A 173 10.93 4.39 -7.59
N ILE A 174 10.45 3.16 -7.46
CA ILE A 174 11.11 1.96 -7.99
C ILE A 174 10.10 1.08 -8.73
N ASP A 175 10.55 0.27 -9.66
CA ASP A 175 9.74 -0.79 -10.23
C ASP A 175 9.39 -1.83 -9.17
N SER A 176 8.18 -2.38 -9.22
CA SER A 176 7.84 -3.57 -8.46
C SER A 176 8.72 -4.75 -8.91
N PRO A 177 9.27 -5.56 -7.98
CA PRO A 177 10.12 -6.70 -8.33
C PRO A 177 9.38 -7.79 -9.10
N ILE A 178 8.06 -7.77 -9.07
CA ILE A 178 7.18 -8.71 -9.75
C ILE A 178 6.04 -7.97 -10.45
N LEU A 179 5.58 -8.52 -11.55
CA LEU A 179 4.41 -8.01 -12.26
C LEU A 179 3.13 -8.25 -11.45
N GLY A 180 2.19 -7.33 -11.57
CA GLY A 180 0.86 -7.43 -11.03
C GLY A 180 -0.02 -8.44 -11.74
N GLY A 181 -1.32 -8.39 -11.47
CA GLY A 181 -2.31 -9.22 -12.14
C GLY A 181 -2.27 -9.04 -13.66
N ALA A 182 -2.54 -10.10 -14.40
CA ALA A 182 -2.49 -10.14 -15.86
C ALA A 182 -1.13 -9.72 -16.48
N GLY A 183 -0.06 -9.56 -15.69
CA GLY A 183 1.26 -9.15 -16.19
C GLY A 183 1.49 -7.64 -16.27
N ASN A 184 0.66 -6.84 -15.61
CA ASN A 184 0.81 -5.39 -15.58
C ASN A 184 2.06 -4.95 -14.80
N ARG A 185 2.74 -3.90 -15.29
CA ARG A 185 3.80 -3.21 -14.54
C ARG A 185 3.19 -2.46 -13.37
N GLU A 186 3.91 -2.44 -12.27
CA GLU A 186 3.55 -1.72 -11.04
C GLU A 186 4.79 -1.02 -10.49
N TYR A 187 4.58 0.02 -9.71
CA TYR A 187 5.67 0.82 -9.13
C TYR A 187 5.42 1.03 -7.64
N LEU A 188 6.50 1.11 -6.88
CA LEU A 188 6.46 1.43 -5.44
C LEU A 188 6.93 2.87 -5.26
N LEU A 189 6.14 3.66 -4.56
CA LEU A 189 6.40 5.06 -4.26
C LEU A 189 6.66 5.25 -2.77
N ASN A 190 7.72 5.98 -2.44
CA ASN A 190 7.94 6.52 -1.10
C ASN A 190 7.48 7.98 -1.07
N LEU A 191 6.46 8.27 -0.27
CA LEU A 191 5.85 9.59 -0.19
C LEU A 191 5.96 10.17 1.23
N THR A 192 6.19 11.47 1.28
CA THR A 192 6.07 12.27 2.51
C THR A 192 5.20 13.50 2.24
N PHE A 193 4.86 14.25 3.27
CA PHE A 193 4.14 15.51 3.10
C PHE A 193 4.66 16.54 4.12
N SER A 194 4.60 17.81 3.76
CA SER A 194 4.80 18.89 4.71
C SER A 194 3.45 19.28 5.30
N ARG A 195 3.33 19.36 6.61
CA ARG A 195 2.26 20.16 7.21
C ARG A 195 2.69 21.60 7.02
N GLY A 196 1.98 22.34 6.15
CA GLY A 196 2.09 23.78 6.05
C GLY A 196 1.72 24.43 7.37
#